data_2000e2cf6421645f77a161c40dce842c
#
_entry.id   2000e2cf6421645f77a161c40dce842c
#
_cell.length_a   1.000
_cell.length_b   1.000
_cell.length_c   1.000
_cell.angle_alpha   90.00
_cell.angle_beta   90.00
_cell.angle_gamma   90.00
#
_symmetry.space_group_name_H-M   'P 1'
#
loop_
_entity.id
_entity.type
_entity.pdbx_description
1 polymer ?
#
loop_
_entity_poly.entity_id
_entity_poly.type
_entity_poly.pdbx_seq_one_letter_code
_entity_poly.pdbx_strand_id
1 'polypeptide(L)'
;CKKGWDVLELSGLTMGTSYSIVAVDHSRSVDKAELARAVDASLIRVNTQMSNWDATSEISRFNASTGAEPFAVSPELAEVMLAAQEVNTESDGRFDVTVGPLIDLWGFGTRTGSDLPSDAQIADALACCGQSQTLRVSDRSLQKTRPEAEVYLSAIGKGFGVDQVARTLAGFGLTDYMVEIGGDLYTAGRNPDGQ
;
A
#
# COMPACT_ATOMS: atom_id res chain seq x y z
N CYS A 1 -4.99 -42.16 -4.95
CA CYS A 1 -4.50 -41.32 -6.06
C CYS A 1 -3.84 -40.09 -5.48
N LYS A 2 -2.55 -39.81 -5.83
CA LYS A 2 -1.97 -38.49 -5.48
C LYS A 2 -2.72 -37.43 -6.27
N LYS A 3 -3.13 -36.34 -5.62
CA LYS A 3 -3.71 -35.17 -6.30
C LYS A 3 -2.72 -34.75 -7.41
N GLY A 4 -3.23 -34.34 -8.57
CA GLY A 4 -2.42 -33.95 -9.72
C GLY A 4 -1.71 -32.60 -9.58
N TRP A 5 -1.78 -31.96 -8.40
CA TRP A 5 -1.23 -30.64 -8.06
C TRP A 5 -0.68 -30.62 -6.64
N ASP A 6 0.16 -29.67 -6.36
CA ASP A 6 0.66 -29.36 -5.02
C ASP A 6 -0.01 -28.07 -4.48
N VAL A 7 -0.22 -27.98 -3.17
CA VAL A 7 -0.70 -26.77 -2.51
C VAL A 7 0.48 -26.09 -1.85
N LEU A 8 0.71 -24.84 -2.21
CA LEU A 8 1.75 -23.98 -1.64
C LEU A 8 1.10 -23.03 -0.64
N GLU A 9 1.55 -23.09 0.61
CA GLU A 9 1.11 -22.18 1.67
C GLU A 9 2.30 -21.36 2.15
N LEU A 10 2.15 -20.04 2.16
CA LEU A 10 3.13 -19.08 2.69
C LEU A 10 2.43 -18.16 3.68
N SER A 11 3.16 -17.74 4.69
CA SER A 11 2.68 -16.75 5.67
C SER A 11 3.83 -16.02 6.31
N GLY A 12 3.59 -14.80 6.80
CA GLY A 12 4.60 -14.00 7.47
C GLY A 12 4.02 -12.70 8.00
N LEU A 13 4.92 -11.76 8.34
CA LEU A 13 4.57 -10.42 8.82
C LEU A 13 4.98 -9.38 7.79
N THR A 14 4.11 -8.40 7.56
CA THR A 14 4.36 -7.25 6.70
C THR A 14 3.43 -6.08 7.06
N MET A 15 3.83 -4.85 6.78
CA MET A 15 2.96 -3.65 6.92
C MET A 15 2.28 -3.54 8.29
N GLY A 16 2.95 -3.95 9.38
CA GLY A 16 2.39 -3.94 10.73
C GLY A 16 1.30 -4.99 11.00
N THR A 17 1.13 -5.97 10.11
CA THR A 17 0.14 -7.06 10.19
C THR A 17 0.74 -8.37 9.69
N SER A 18 -0.09 -9.39 9.47
CA SER A 18 0.30 -10.66 8.85
C SER A 18 -0.17 -10.76 7.42
N TYR A 19 0.47 -11.64 6.65
CA TYR A 19 -0.02 -12.08 5.36
C TYR A 19 -0.19 -13.60 5.34
N SER A 20 -1.10 -14.09 4.49
CA SER A 20 -1.25 -15.49 4.15
C SER A 20 -1.50 -15.67 2.66
N ILE A 21 -0.91 -16.73 2.11
CA ILE A 21 -1.03 -17.09 0.69
C ILE A 21 -1.32 -18.58 0.61
N VAL A 22 -2.31 -18.93 -0.20
CA VAL A 22 -2.58 -20.31 -0.61
C VAL A 22 -2.59 -20.34 -2.14
N ALA A 23 -1.76 -21.16 -2.75
CA ALA A 23 -1.70 -21.29 -4.21
C ALA A 23 -1.70 -22.77 -4.61
N VAL A 24 -2.29 -23.07 -5.77
CA VAL A 24 -2.31 -24.41 -6.35
C VAL A 24 -1.29 -24.47 -7.49
N ASP A 25 -0.25 -25.28 -7.32
CA ASP A 25 0.74 -25.55 -8.37
C ASP A 25 0.36 -26.80 -9.16
N HIS A 26 -0.27 -26.60 -10.32
CA HIS A 26 -0.66 -27.65 -11.23
C HIS A 26 0.55 -28.28 -11.95
N SER A 27 1.65 -27.54 -12.07
CA SER A 27 2.88 -28.00 -12.70
C SER A 27 3.72 -28.87 -11.77
N ARG A 28 3.57 -28.68 -10.46
CA ARG A 28 4.38 -29.31 -9.40
C ARG A 28 5.87 -29.03 -9.55
N SER A 29 6.21 -27.89 -10.15
CA SER A 29 7.58 -27.49 -10.46
C SER A 29 8.03 -26.21 -9.75
N VAL A 30 7.12 -25.53 -9.05
CA VAL A 30 7.44 -24.28 -8.34
C VAL A 30 8.26 -24.60 -7.08
N ASP A 31 9.47 -24.05 -7.02
CA ASP A 31 10.27 -24.09 -5.79
C ASP A 31 9.65 -23.13 -4.74
N LYS A 32 9.08 -23.72 -3.69
CA LYS A 32 8.44 -22.96 -2.60
C LYS A 32 9.39 -21.98 -1.94
N ALA A 33 10.67 -22.29 -1.80
CA ALA A 33 11.65 -21.42 -1.16
C ALA A 33 11.99 -20.22 -2.08
N GLU A 34 12.07 -20.44 -3.38
CA GLU A 34 12.24 -19.36 -4.35
C GLU A 34 11.02 -18.44 -4.40
N LEU A 35 9.82 -19.01 -4.42
CA LEU A 35 8.58 -18.26 -4.35
C LEU A 35 8.50 -17.41 -3.08
N ALA A 36 8.83 -17.98 -1.91
CA ALA A 36 8.82 -17.25 -0.65
C ALA A 36 9.76 -16.05 -0.70
N ARG A 37 10.99 -16.23 -1.20
CA ARG A 37 11.95 -15.11 -1.35
C ARG A 37 11.43 -14.03 -2.29
N ALA A 38 10.76 -14.39 -3.38
CA ALA A 38 10.20 -13.44 -4.33
C ALA A 38 9.03 -12.64 -3.71
N VAL A 39 8.17 -13.30 -2.95
CA VAL A 39 7.08 -12.66 -2.19
C VAL A 39 7.65 -11.69 -1.16
N ASP A 40 8.61 -12.13 -0.35
CA ASP A 40 9.25 -11.26 0.66
C ASP A 40 9.92 -10.04 0.00
N ALA A 41 10.62 -10.23 -1.10
CA ALA A 41 11.24 -9.13 -1.84
C ALA A 41 10.21 -8.13 -2.37
N SER A 42 9.05 -8.60 -2.84
CA SER A 42 7.95 -7.77 -3.27
C SER A 42 7.38 -6.93 -2.12
N LEU A 43 7.11 -7.56 -0.99
CA LEU A 43 6.57 -6.89 0.21
C LEU A 43 7.56 -5.88 0.80
N ILE A 44 8.86 -6.21 0.85
CA ILE A 44 9.92 -5.28 1.26
C ILE A 44 9.93 -4.05 0.36
N ARG A 45 9.82 -4.24 -0.96
CA ARG A 45 9.79 -3.12 -1.92
C ARG A 45 8.61 -2.20 -1.66
N VAL A 46 7.40 -2.73 -1.46
CA VAL A 46 6.22 -1.93 -1.13
C VAL A 46 6.44 -1.15 0.17
N ASN A 47 7.00 -1.78 1.20
CA ASN A 47 7.30 -1.10 2.46
C ASN A 47 8.31 0.04 2.28
N THR A 48 9.41 -0.18 1.55
CA THR A 48 10.42 0.87 1.31
C THR A 48 9.89 2.06 0.48
N GLN A 49 8.84 1.84 -0.29
CA GLN A 49 8.21 2.91 -1.07
C GLN A 49 7.10 3.63 -0.30
N MET A 50 6.27 2.92 0.47
CA MET A 50 4.95 3.40 0.89
C MET A 50 4.72 3.42 2.41
N SER A 51 5.66 2.96 3.22
CA SER A 51 5.47 2.94 4.68
C SER A 51 5.60 4.34 5.27
N ASN A 52 4.55 4.86 5.86
CA ASN A 52 4.60 6.09 6.66
C ASN A 52 5.36 5.90 8.00
N TRP A 53 5.59 4.64 8.42
CA TRP A 53 6.27 4.29 9.67
C TRP A 53 7.79 4.15 9.50
N ASP A 54 8.27 4.04 8.28
CA ASP A 54 9.70 4.01 7.96
C ASP A 54 10.12 5.40 7.46
N ALA A 55 10.89 6.12 8.28
CA ALA A 55 11.38 7.46 7.94
C ALA A 55 12.25 7.48 6.66
N THR A 56 12.80 6.34 6.25
CA THR A 56 13.63 6.20 5.05
C THR A 56 12.82 5.84 3.81
N SER A 57 11.54 5.51 3.95
CA SER A 57 10.67 5.19 2.83
C SER A 57 10.54 6.36 1.87
N GLU A 58 10.15 6.06 0.64
CA GLU A 58 10.00 7.08 -0.40
C GLU A 58 8.91 8.09 -0.04
N ILE A 59 7.76 7.61 0.46
CA ILE A 59 6.66 8.50 0.86
C ILE A 59 7.01 9.35 2.10
N SER A 60 7.75 8.81 3.06
CA SER A 60 8.19 9.56 4.24
C SER A 60 9.20 10.65 3.86
N ARG A 61 10.11 10.39 2.93
CA ARG A 61 11.02 11.41 2.40
C ARG A 61 10.27 12.49 1.63
N PHE A 62 9.23 12.12 0.86
CA PHE A 62 8.35 13.10 0.23
C PHE A 62 7.65 13.96 1.29
N ASN A 63 7.07 13.34 2.33
CA ASN A 63 6.41 14.06 3.42
C ASN A 63 7.37 15.03 4.14
N ALA A 64 8.61 14.64 4.35
CA ALA A 64 9.63 15.49 4.97
C ALA A 64 10.12 16.63 4.05
N SER A 65 9.86 16.58 2.75
CA SER A 65 10.25 17.64 1.83
C SER A 65 9.42 18.90 2.06
N THR A 66 10.07 20.06 2.07
CA THR A 66 9.42 21.38 2.27
C THR A 66 9.34 22.20 0.99
N GLY A 67 9.96 21.72 -0.10
CA GLY A 67 10.00 22.41 -1.38
C GLY A 67 8.75 22.19 -2.23
N ALA A 68 8.41 23.17 -3.04
CA ALA A 68 7.37 23.06 -4.07
C ALA A 68 7.89 22.40 -5.37
N GLU A 69 9.14 21.96 -5.37
CA GLU A 69 9.74 21.29 -6.53
C GLU A 69 9.20 19.86 -6.66
N PRO A 70 9.08 19.36 -7.91
CA PRO A 70 8.69 17.98 -8.14
C PRO A 70 9.66 16.99 -7.48
N PHE A 71 9.12 16.10 -6.65
CA PHE A 71 9.86 15.02 -6.01
C PHE A 71 9.73 13.76 -6.87
N ALA A 72 10.84 13.26 -7.40
CA ALA A 72 10.87 12.07 -8.23
C ALA A 72 10.47 10.84 -7.42
N VAL A 73 9.57 10.00 -7.96
CA VAL A 73 9.08 8.79 -7.31
C VAL A 73 9.23 7.56 -8.20
N SER A 74 9.25 6.40 -7.55
CA SER A 74 9.21 5.10 -8.22
C SER A 74 7.92 4.94 -9.04
N PRO A 75 7.96 4.13 -10.12
CA PRO A 75 6.76 3.85 -10.90
C PRO A 75 5.62 3.27 -10.07
N GLU A 76 5.93 2.42 -9.10
CA GLU A 76 4.95 1.78 -8.22
C GLU A 76 4.28 2.80 -7.29
N LEU A 77 5.04 3.73 -6.71
CA LEU A 77 4.45 4.79 -5.89
C LEU A 77 3.61 5.75 -6.75
N ALA A 78 4.07 6.07 -7.96
CA ALA A 78 3.29 6.86 -8.91
C ALA A 78 1.96 6.17 -9.29
N GLU A 79 1.98 4.85 -9.56
CA GLU A 79 0.79 4.04 -9.82
C GLU A 79 -0.25 4.18 -8.70
N VAL A 80 0.18 4.01 -7.44
CA VAL A 80 -0.71 4.15 -6.28
C VAL A 80 -1.25 5.56 -6.13
N MET A 81 -0.42 6.57 -6.34
CA MET A 81 -0.85 7.97 -6.20
C MET A 81 -1.80 8.40 -7.32
N LEU A 82 -1.64 7.88 -8.53
CA LEU A 82 -2.59 8.10 -9.62
C LEU A 82 -3.93 7.41 -9.33
N ALA A 83 -3.91 6.17 -8.85
CA ALA A 83 -5.13 5.48 -8.42
C ALA A 83 -5.83 6.22 -7.26
N ALA A 84 -5.06 6.71 -6.28
CA ALA A 84 -5.60 7.53 -5.20
C ALA A 84 -6.26 8.83 -5.71
N GLN A 85 -5.69 9.44 -6.76
CA GLN A 85 -6.27 10.64 -7.39
C GLN A 85 -7.58 10.33 -8.13
N GLU A 86 -7.66 9.19 -8.80
CA GLU A 86 -8.88 8.72 -9.47
C GLU A 86 -10.00 8.51 -8.45
N VAL A 87 -9.72 7.75 -7.37
CA VAL A 87 -10.70 7.50 -6.30
C VAL A 87 -11.09 8.79 -5.57
N ASN A 88 -10.15 9.72 -5.35
CA ASN A 88 -10.47 11.04 -4.80
C ASN A 88 -11.48 11.78 -5.68
N THR A 89 -11.28 11.78 -6.99
CA THR A 89 -12.17 12.42 -7.95
C THR A 89 -13.54 11.74 -7.98
N GLU A 90 -13.60 10.43 -8.09
CA GLU A 90 -14.85 9.64 -8.16
C GLU A 90 -15.66 9.70 -6.86
N SER A 91 -15.01 9.90 -5.73
CA SER A 91 -15.65 10.02 -4.41
C SER A 91 -16.02 11.46 -4.03
N ASP A 92 -15.90 12.44 -4.93
CA ASP A 92 -16.07 13.87 -4.63
C ASP A 92 -15.19 14.32 -3.44
N GLY A 93 -13.93 13.85 -3.39
CA GLY A 93 -12.96 14.20 -2.37
C GLY A 93 -13.15 13.49 -1.01
N ARG A 94 -14.07 12.51 -0.90
CA ARG A 94 -14.26 11.76 0.36
C ARG A 94 -13.13 10.78 0.65
N PHE A 95 -12.53 10.22 -0.38
CA PHE A 95 -11.26 9.52 -0.27
C PHE A 95 -10.13 10.53 -0.44
N ASP A 96 -9.27 10.69 0.56
CA ASP A 96 -8.20 11.67 0.55
C ASP A 96 -6.96 11.10 1.26
N VAL A 97 -5.87 10.94 0.54
CA VAL A 97 -4.61 10.46 1.12
C VAL A 97 -3.81 11.57 1.82
N THR A 98 -4.26 12.83 1.78
CA THR A 98 -3.59 13.95 2.45
C THR A 98 -4.11 14.23 3.86
N VAL A 99 -4.85 13.29 4.44
CA VAL A 99 -5.38 13.38 5.82
C VAL A 99 -4.32 13.13 6.91
N GLY A 100 -3.04 13.05 6.55
CA GLY A 100 -1.92 12.86 7.48
C GLY A 100 -1.96 13.78 8.70
N PRO A 101 -2.11 15.11 8.54
CA PRO A 101 -2.20 16.03 9.65
C PRO A 101 -3.32 15.72 10.65
N LEU A 102 -4.47 15.22 10.16
CA LEU A 102 -5.58 14.77 11.01
C LEU A 102 -5.26 13.44 11.71
N ILE A 103 -4.67 12.47 11.00
CA ILE A 103 -4.26 11.18 11.57
C ILE A 103 -3.29 11.40 12.72
N ASP A 104 -2.29 12.26 12.53
CA ASP A 104 -1.31 12.60 13.56
C ASP A 104 -1.96 13.36 14.73
N LEU A 105 -2.86 14.29 14.44
CA LEU A 105 -3.56 15.08 15.47
C LEU A 105 -4.41 14.20 16.41
N TRP A 106 -5.03 13.14 15.88
CA TRP A 106 -5.82 12.20 16.64
C TRP A 106 -4.99 11.04 17.25
N GLY A 107 -3.66 11.07 17.11
CA GLY A 107 -2.75 10.08 17.69
C GLY A 107 -2.74 8.72 16.98
N PHE A 108 -3.27 8.63 15.76
CA PHE A 108 -3.23 7.41 14.93
C PHE A 108 -2.04 7.36 13.97
N GLY A 109 -1.24 8.45 13.92
CA GLY A 109 -0.07 8.56 13.07
C GLY A 109 1.24 8.29 13.80
N THR A 110 2.32 8.79 13.22
CA THR A 110 3.67 8.66 13.76
C THR A 110 3.93 9.58 14.96
N ARG A 111 3.12 10.61 15.13
CA ARG A 111 3.15 11.54 16.28
C ARG A 111 2.14 11.07 17.33
N THR A 112 2.61 10.90 18.57
CA THR A 112 1.75 10.50 19.68
C THR A 112 1.25 11.73 20.41
N GLY A 113 -0.08 11.96 20.40
CA GLY A 113 -0.79 12.91 21.25
C GLY A 113 -1.75 12.20 22.18
N SER A 114 -1.88 12.64 23.43
CA SER A 114 -2.77 12.02 24.42
C SER A 114 -4.05 12.81 24.68
N ASP A 115 -4.12 14.06 24.25
CA ASP A 115 -5.23 14.96 24.54
C ASP A 115 -6.19 15.06 23.35
N LEU A 116 -7.47 15.21 23.63
CA LEU A 116 -8.46 15.45 22.58
C LEU A 116 -8.14 16.81 21.92
N PRO A 117 -8.06 16.83 20.58
CA PRO A 117 -7.78 18.07 19.88
C PRO A 117 -8.92 19.08 20.03
N SER A 118 -8.57 20.35 20.11
CA SER A 118 -9.52 21.46 20.07
C SER A 118 -10.05 21.68 18.65
N ASP A 119 -11.21 22.37 18.55
CA ASP A 119 -11.81 22.74 17.25
C ASP A 119 -10.85 23.56 16.39
N ALA A 120 -10.02 24.43 17.01
CA ALA A 120 -9.02 25.22 16.30
C ALA A 120 -7.93 24.33 15.68
N GLN A 121 -7.41 23.36 16.44
CA GLN A 121 -6.40 22.41 15.94
C GLN A 121 -6.97 21.52 14.80
N ILE A 122 -8.24 21.11 14.91
CA ILE A 122 -8.91 20.35 13.85
C ILE A 122 -9.05 21.22 12.60
N ALA A 123 -9.45 22.48 12.72
CA ALA A 123 -9.58 23.40 11.59
C ALA A 123 -8.23 23.66 10.90
N ASP A 124 -7.15 23.84 11.68
CA ASP A 124 -5.80 24.03 11.15
C ASP A 124 -5.31 22.77 10.39
N ALA A 125 -5.54 21.58 10.95
CA ALA A 125 -5.18 20.31 10.29
C ALA A 125 -5.99 20.08 9.00
N LEU A 126 -7.29 20.37 9.02
CA LEU A 126 -8.17 20.29 7.84
C LEU A 126 -7.70 21.23 6.72
N ALA A 127 -7.18 22.41 7.05
CA ALA A 127 -6.66 23.35 6.06
C ALA A 127 -5.44 22.83 5.30
N CYS A 128 -4.75 21.81 5.83
CA CYS A 128 -3.61 21.13 5.20
C CYS A 128 -4.02 19.91 4.36
N CYS A 129 -5.28 19.48 4.45
CA CYS A 129 -5.84 18.36 3.69
C CYS A 129 -6.46 18.83 2.36
N GLY A 130 -6.89 17.89 1.55
CA GLY A 130 -7.50 18.15 0.24
C GLY A 130 -6.54 17.79 -0.90
N GLN A 131 -6.46 16.51 -1.27
CA GLN A 131 -5.51 15.99 -2.26
C GLN A 131 -5.52 16.78 -3.57
N SER A 132 -6.68 17.07 -4.13
CA SER A 132 -6.80 17.83 -5.38
C SER A 132 -6.25 19.26 -5.31
N GLN A 133 -6.17 19.83 -4.11
CA GLN A 133 -5.71 21.21 -3.87
C GLN A 133 -4.27 21.27 -3.38
N THR A 134 -3.79 20.23 -2.69
CA THR A 134 -2.50 20.21 -1.99
C THR A 134 -1.41 19.43 -2.70
N LEU A 135 -1.78 18.56 -3.66
CA LEU A 135 -0.86 17.72 -4.42
C LEU A 135 -1.03 17.87 -5.92
N ARG A 136 0.07 17.70 -6.63
CA ARG A 136 0.13 17.39 -8.06
C ARG A 136 0.80 16.05 -8.22
N VAL A 137 0.13 15.14 -8.95
CA VAL A 137 0.60 13.77 -9.19
C VAL A 137 0.88 13.61 -10.67
N SER A 138 2.01 13.01 -11.00
CA SER A 138 2.36 12.58 -12.36
C SER A 138 2.87 11.14 -12.34
N ASP A 139 3.12 10.58 -13.51
CA ASP A 139 3.68 9.23 -13.69
C ASP A 139 5.09 9.05 -13.10
N ARG A 140 5.76 10.14 -12.73
CA ARG A 140 7.15 10.13 -12.24
C ARG A 140 7.44 11.04 -11.07
N SER A 141 6.50 11.85 -10.63
CA SER A 141 6.74 12.79 -9.55
C SER A 141 5.51 13.16 -8.76
N LEU A 142 5.73 13.53 -7.52
CA LEU A 142 4.76 14.18 -6.64
C LEU A 142 5.25 15.59 -6.36
N GLN A 143 4.33 16.55 -6.25
CA GLN A 143 4.65 17.92 -5.89
C GLN A 143 3.65 18.44 -4.88
N LYS A 144 4.12 19.03 -3.80
CA LYS A 144 3.26 19.74 -2.84
C LYS A 144 2.97 21.13 -3.35
N THR A 145 1.70 21.55 -3.27
CA THR A 145 1.31 22.96 -3.43
C THR A 145 1.25 23.68 -2.09
N ARG A 146 1.29 22.91 -0.99
CA ARG A 146 1.42 23.37 0.40
C ARG A 146 2.49 22.53 1.10
N PRO A 147 3.51 23.16 1.75
CA PRO A 147 4.58 22.43 2.44
C PRO A 147 4.08 21.47 3.52
N GLU A 148 2.96 21.83 4.18
CA GLU A 148 2.37 21.10 5.30
C GLU A 148 1.56 19.87 4.85
N ALA A 149 1.33 19.68 3.55
CA ALA A 149 0.62 18.51 3.06
C ALA A 149 1.41 17.24 3.36
N GLU A 150 0.75 16.26 3.95
CA GLU A 150 1.32 14.95 4.30
C GLU A 150 0.45 13.82 3.76
N VAL A 151 1.08 12.91 3.02
CA VAL A 151 0.42 11.76 2.40
C VAL A 151 0.49 10.56 3.32
N TYR A 152 -0.66 9.95 3.58
CA TYR A 152 -0.79 8.69 4.29
C TYR A 152 -1.46 7.64 3.40
N LEU A 153 -0.78 6.51 3.18
CA LEU A 153 -1.22 5.46 2.25
C LEU A 153 -1.89 4.27 2.95
N SER A 154 -2.24 4.39 4.22
CA SER A 154 -2.85 3.29 5.01
C SER A 154 -4.14 2.74 4.41
N ALA A 155 -4.91 3.56 3.69
CA ALA A 155 -6.18 3.17 3.09
C ALA A 155 -6.04 2.49 1.71
N ILE A 156 -4.85 2.51 1.09
CA ILE A 156 -4.63 1.95 -0.26
C ILE A 156 -3.39 1.04 -0.33
N GLY A 157 -2.41 1.26 0.54
CA GLY A 157 -1.10 0.58 0.46
C GLY A 157 -1.18 -0.93 0.67
N LYS A 158 -2.08 -1.44 1.54
CA LYS A 158 -2.22 -2.89 1.74
C LYS A 158 -2.80 -3.57 0.50
N GLY A 159 -3.85 -2.99 -0.09
CA GLY A 159 -4.44 -3.48 -1.34
C GLY A 159 -3.41 -3.54 -2.46
N PHE A 160 -2.58 -2.50 -2.60
CA PHE A 160 -1.48 -2.52 -3.54
C PHE A 160 -0.45 -3.62 -3.23
N GLY A 161 -0.13 -3.85 -1.95
CA GLY A 161 0.73 -4.96 -1.52
C GLY A 161 0.17 -6.32 -1.92
N VAL A 162 -1.14 -6.53 -1.76
CA VAL A 162 -1.85 -7.74 -2.21
C VAL A 162 -1.71 -7.91 -3.73
N ASP A 163 -1.91 -6.85 -4.51
CA ASP A 163 -1.76 -6.87 -5.97
C ASP A 163 -0.33 -7.20 -6.41
N GLN A 164 0.69 -6.66 -5.73
CA GLN A 164 2.08 -6.96 -6.04
C GLN A 164 2.43 -8.43 -5.76
N VAL A 165 1.91 -9.00 -4.67
CA VAL A 165 2.07 -10.43 -4.39
C VAL A 165 1.35 -11.26 -5.44
N ALA A 166 0.12 -10.90 -5.84
CA ALA A 166 -0.63 -11.58 -6.90
C ALA A 166 0.15 -11.57 -8.23
N ARG A 167 0.73 -10.42 -8.61
CA ARG A 167 1.61 -10.32 -9.80
C ARG A 167 2.85 -11.22 -9.67
N THR A 168 3.42 -11.33 -8.47
CA THR A 168 4.55 -12.24 -8.21
C THR A 168 4.16 -13.68 -8.41
N LEU A 169 3.02 -14.14 -7.85
CA LEU A 169 2.50 -15.49 -8.03
C LEU A 169 2.23 -15.82 -9.51
N ALA A 170 1.61 -14.89 -10.24
CA ALA A 170 1.37 -15.02 -11.66
C ALA A 170 2.68 -15.14 -12.46
N GLY A 171 3.74 -14.44 -12.05
CA GLY A 171 5.08 -14.56 -12.64
C GLY A 171 5.71 -15.94 -12.49
N PHE A 172 5.32 -16.72 -11.47
CA PHE A 172 5.68 -18.13 -11.29
C PHE A 172 4.76 -19.10 -12.05
N GLY A 173 3.82 -18.59 -12.85
CA GLY A 173 2.86 -19.38 -13.61
C GLY A 173 1.70 -19.95 -12.77
N LEU A 174 1.52 -19.45 -11.54
CA LEU A 174 0.40 -19.82 -10.69
C LEU A 174 -0.85 -19.04 -11.13
N THR A 175 -1.96 -19.74 -11.31
CA THR A 175 -3.23 -19.19 -11.80
C THR A 175 -4.36 -19.30 -10.77
N ASP A 176 -4.19 -20.17 -9.79
CA ASP A 176 -5.17 -20.48 -8.77
C ASP A 176 -4.58 -20.15 -7.40
N TYR A 177 -4.98 -19.03 -6.81
CA TYR A 177 -4.43 -18.58 -5.54
C TYR A 177 -5.33 -17.60 -4.80
N MET A 178 -5.07 -17.50 -3.52
CA MET A 178 -5.60 -16.48 -2.61
C MET A 178 -4.42 -15.81 -1.92
N VAL A 179 -4.43 -14.48 -1.88
CA VAL A 179 -3.51 -13.62 -1.11
C VAL A 179 -4.31 -12.80 -0.13
N GLU A 180 -3.88 -12.75 1.11
CA GLU A 180 -4.49 -11.92 2.16
C GLU A 180 -3.38 -11.15 2.87
N ILE A 181 -3.59 -9.84 3.10
CA ILE A 181 -2.71 -8.98 3.91
C ILE A 181 -3.58 -8.12 4.81
N GLY A 182 -3.61 -8.40 6.12
CA GLY A 182 -4.31 -7.58 7.11
C GLY A 182 -5.77 -7.32 6.79
N GLY A 183 -6.47 -8.29 6.22
CA GLY A 183 -7.87 -8.23 5.83
C GLY A 183 -8.15 -7.85 4.37
N ASP A 184 -7.18 -7.29 3.65
CA ASP A 184 -7.30 -7.05 2.21
C ASP A 184 -7.02 -8.35 1.45
N LEU A 185 -7.82 -8.68 0.44
CA LEU A 185 -7.84 -9.99 -0.19
C LEU A 185 -7.83 -9.89 -1.72
N TYR A 186 -7.05 -10.77 -2.35
CA TYR A 186 -7.11 -11.03 -3.80
C TYR A 186 -7.22 -12.53 -4.07
N THR A 187 -8.12 -12.92 -4.95
CA THR A 187 -8.28 -14.32 -5.38
C THR A 187 -8.24 -14.44 -6.89
N ALA A 188 -7.66 -15.52 -7.39
CA ALA A 188 -7.70 -15.89 -8.80
C ALA A 188 -7.95 -17.39 -8.93
N GLY A 189 -8.65 -17.79 -10.00
CA GLY A 189 -8.90 -19.17 -10.33
C GLY A 189 -9.79 -19.90 -9.33
N ARG A 190 -9.37 -21.10 -8.90
CA ARG A 190 -10.15 -22.02 -8.07
C ARG A 190 -9.36 -22.46 -6.84
N ASN A 191 -10.07 -22.80 -5.78
CA ASN A 191 -9.45 -23.39 -4.60
C ASN A 191 -8.98 -24.85 -4.87
N PRO A 192 -8.21 -25.49 -3.93
CA PRO A 192 -7.73 -26.87 -4.10
C PRO A 192 -8.83 -27.92 -4.24
N ASP A 193 -10.09 -27.59 -3.93
CA ASP A 193 -11.26 -28.47 -4.08
C ASP A 193 -12.02 -28.20 -5.39
N GLY A 194 -11.54 -27.24 -6.23
CA GLY A 194 -12.08 -26.94 -7.56
C GLY A 194 -13.31 -26.02 -7.54
N GLN A 195 -13.54 -25.33 -6.43
CA GLN A 195 -14.64 -24.35 -6.26
C GLN A 195 -14.19 -22.95 -6.62
#